data_aebb5ad7f51c820a85c6c9bf76094861
#
_entry.id   aebb5ad7f51c820a85c6c9bf76094861
#
_cell.length_a   1.000
_cell.length_b   1.000
_cell.length_c   1.000
_cell.angle_alpha   90.00
_cell.angle_beta   90.00
_cell.angle_gamma   90.00
#
_symmetry.space_group_name_H-M   'P 1'
#
loop_
_entity.id
_entity.type
_entity.pdbx_description
1 polymer ?
#
loop_
_entity_poly.entity_id
_entity_poly.type
_entity_poly.pdbx_seq_one_letter_code
_entity_poly.pdbx_strand_id
1 'polypeptide(L)'
;MTPPERDAAILEHLRCYHLTTPEILHRLFFPGVGLNAVRKVTSRLSRERRISPARLFEQRKYFVLTPREAEHLGEHRSIGRKFEYQGLV
;
A
#
# COMPACT_ATOMS: atom_id res chain seq x y z
N MET A 1 -5.67 14.45 -8.69
CA MET A 1 -4.64 13.92 -7.76
C MET A 1 -3.31 13.81 -8.48
N THR A 2 -2.27 14.38 -7.92
CA THR A 2 -0.93 14.31 -8.52
C THR A 2 -0.32 12.93 -8.26
N PRO A 3 0.68 12.51 -9.07
CA PRO A 3 1.35 11.23 -8.82
C PRO A 3 1.91 11.06 -7.40
N PRO A 4 2.59 12.07 -6.82
CA PRO A 4 3.06 11.90 -5.43
C PRO A 4 1.93 11.74 -4.43
N GLU A 5 0.83 12.46 -4.61
CA GLU A 5 -0.33 12.32 -3.73
C GLU A 5 -0.96 10.94 -3.85
N ARG A 6 -1.04 10.43 -5.06
CA ARG A 6 -1.58 9.10 -5.30
C ARG A 6 -0.71 8.02 -4.66
N ASP A 7 0.61 8.16 -4.80
CA ASP A 7 1.52 7.21 -4.17
C ASP A 7 1.33 7.21 -2.65
N ALA A 8 1.24 8.39 -2.05
CA ALA A 8 1.01 8.49 -0.61
C ALA A 8 -0.31 7.86 -0.20
N ALA A 9 -1.35 8.06 -1.01
CA ALA A 9 -2.66 7.49 -0.74
C ALA A 9 -2.64 5.96 -0.82
N ILE A 10 -1.92 5.40 -1.79
CA ILE A 10 -1.77 3.96 -1.93
C ILE A 10 -1.05 3.38 -0.71
N LEU A 11 0.02 4.02 -0.28
CA LEU A 11 0.77 3.54 0.88
C LEU A 11 -0.06 3.62 2.15
N GLU A 12 -0.82 4.68 2.31
CA GLU A 12 -1.71 4.82 3.45
C GLU A 12 -2.81 3.76 3.44
N HIS A 13 -3.34 3.45 2.26
CA HIS A 13 -4.32 2.39 2.09
C HIS A 13 -3.73 1.05 2.57
N LEU A 14 -2.49 0.75 2.17
CA LEU A 14 -1.84 -0.48 2.60
C LEU A 14 -1.55 -0.49 4.09
N ARG A 15 -1.23 0.67 4.65
CA ARG A 15 -1.03 0.77 6.08
C ARG A 15 -2.31 0.43 6.85
N CYS A 16 -3.45 0.88 6.33
CA CYS A 16 -4.73 0.64 7.00
C CYS A 16 -5.25 -0.78 6.81
N TYR A 17 -5.09 -1.34 5.63
CA TYR A 17 -5.72 -2.61 5.28
C TYR A 17 -4.74 -3.77 5.18
N HIS A 18 -3.44 -3.51 5.30
CA HIS A 18 -2.36 -4.48 5.32
C HIS A 18 -2.07 -5.16 3.99
N LEU A 19 -3.04 -5.32 3.13
CA LEU A 19 -2.82 -5.85 1.78
C LEU A 19 -3.82 -5.23 0.81
N THR A 20 -3.50 -5.30 -0.47
CA THR A 20 -4.40 -4.84 -1.52
C THR A 20 -4.11 -5.60 -2.80
N THR A 21 -5.01 -5.49 -3.76
CA THR A 21 -4.85 -6.12 -5.07
C THR A 21 -4.82 -5.05 -6.15
N PRO A 22 -4.31 -5.39 -7.36
CA PRO A 22 -4.34 -4.43 -8.46
C PRO A 22 -5.74 -3.94 -8.78
N GLU A 23 -6.74 -4.81 -8.66
CA GLU A 23 -8.13 -4.46 -8.95
C GLU A 23 -8.66 -3.44 -7.95
N ILE A 24 -8.34 -3.62 -6.68
CA ILE A 24 -8.75 -2.67 -5.65
C ILE A 24 -8.08 -1.31 -5.88
N LEU A 25 -6.78 -1.33 -6.17
CA LEU A 25 -6.05 -0.10 -6.46
C LEU A 25 -6.63 0.61 -7.67
N HIS A 26 -6.97 -0.15 -8.70
CA HIS A 26 -7.56 0.43 -9.90
C HIS A 26 -8.88 1.15 -9.57
N ARG A 27 -9.72 0.50 -8.81
CA ARG A 27 -11.02 1.07 -8.45
C ARG A 27 -10.87 2.33 -7.61
N LEU A 28 -9.96 2.33 -6.66
CA LEU A 28 -9.83 3.42 -5.70
C LEU A 28 -9.00 4.60 -6.20
N PHE A 29 -7.95 4.33 -6.95
CA PHE A 29 -6.95 5.35 -7.26
C PHE A 29 -6.72 5.59 -8.75
N PHE A 30 -7.28 4.78 -9.61
CA PHE A 30 -7.05 4.87 -11.05
C PHE A 30 -8.35 4.83 -11.84
N PRO A 31 -9.35 5.63 -11.47
CA PRO A 31 -10.60 5.64 -12.24
C PRO A 31 -10.36 6.22 -13.61
N GLY A 32 -10.99 5.63 -14.61
CA GLY A 32 -10.92 6.13 -15.97
C GLY A 32 -9.66 5.76 -16.75
N VAL A 33 -8.74 4.99 -16.15
CA VAL A 33 -7.54 4.51 -16.84
C VAL A 33 -7.47 3.00 -16.74
N GLY A 34 -6.63 2.38 -17.58
CA GLY A 34 -6.52 0.93 -17.62
C GLY A 34 -5.63 0.37 -16.51
N LEU A 35 -5.67 -0.95 -16.39
CA LEU A 35 -4.83 -1.65 -15.43
C LEU A 35 -3.34 -1.46 -15.68
N ASN A 36 -2.95 -1.11 -16.89
CA ASN A 36 -1.55 -0.84 -17.19
C ASN A 36 -0.99 0.30 -16.35
N ALA A 37 -1.81 1.30 -16.06
CA ALA A 37 -1.39 2.41 -15.19
C ALA A 37 -1.11 1.91 -13.77
N VAL A 38 -1.95 1.01 -13.27
CA VAL A 38 -1.74 0.38 -11.97
C VAL A 38 -0.44 -0.40 -11.96
N ARG A 39 -0.20 -1.20 -12.99
CA ARG A 39 1.01 -2.01 -13.09
C ARG A 39 2.27 -1.15 -13.11
N LYS A 40 2.25 -0.03 -13.82
CA LYS A 40 3.40 0.86 -13.87
C LYS A 40 3.73 1.41 -12.49
N VAL A 41 2.71 1.85 -11.77
CA VAL A 41 2.92 2.44 -10.44
C VAL A 41 3.35 1.38 -9.44
N THR A 42 2.69 0.22 -9.43
CA THR A 42 3.05 -0.84 -8.49
C THR A 42 4.44 -1.41 -8.79
N SER A 43 4.83 -1.51 -10.06
CA SER A 43 6.18 -1.93 -10.41
C SER A 43 7.22 -0.95 -9.91
N ARG A 44 6.96 0.35 -10.04
CA ARG A 44 7.86 1.37 -9.56
C ARG A 44 7.98 1.33 -8.03
N LEU A 45 6.86 1.24 -7.34
CA LEU A 45 6.87 1.17 -5.88
C LEU A 45 7.57 -0.09 -5.38
N SER A 46 7.43 -1.21 -6.11
CA SER A 46 8.15 -2.44 -5.77
C SER A 46 9.65 -2.28 -5.95
N ARG A 47 10.07 -1.63 -7.04
CA ARG A 47 11.50 -1.37 -7.27
C ARG A 47 12.08 -0.46 -6.21
N GLU A 48 11.29 0.48 -5.71
CA GLU A 48 11.70 1.38 -4.64
C GLU A 48 11.64 0.69 -3.28
N ARG A 49 11.20 -0.55 -3.25
CA ARG A 49 11.06 -1.35 -2.04
C ARG A 49 10.10 -0.75 -1.03
N ARG A 50 9.08 -0.07 -1.53
CA ARG A 50 8.04 0.50 -0.68
C ARG A 50 6.88 -0.47 -0.51
N ILE A 51 6.61 -1.28 -1.53
CA ILE A 51 5.62 -2.35 -1.45
C ILE A 51 6.27 -3.65 -1.93
N SER A 52 5.68 -4.77 -1.56
CA SER A 52 6.17 -6.08 -1.95
C SER A 52 5.04 -6.87 -2.57
N PRO A 53 5.24 -7.45 -3.77
CA PRO A 53 4.24 -8.34 -4.35
C PRO A 53 4.29 -9.69 -3.66
N ALA A 54 3.12 -10.31 -3.51
CA ALA A 54 3.01 -11.64 -2.95
C ALA A 54 1.89 -12.36 -3.67
N ARG A 55 1.80 -13.67 -3.48
CA ARG A 55 0.77 -14.47 -4.13
C ARG A 55 0.03 -15.31 -3.11
N LEU A 56 -1.28 -15.33 -3.24
CA LEU A 56 -2.13 -16.20 -2.45
C LEU A 56 -2.26 -17.56 -3.13
N PHE A 57 -3.00 -18.45 -2.50
CA PHE A 57 -3.14 -19.83 -2.91
C PHE A 57 -3.46 -20.03 -4.38
N GLU A 58 -4.35 -19.29 -4.94
CA GLU A 58 -4.75 -19.42 -6.33
C GLU A 58 -3.92 -18.57 -7.27
N GLN A 59 -2.70 -18.26 -6.86
CA GLN A 59 -1.78 -17.41 -7.62
C GLN A 59 -2.31 -15.99 -7.85
N ARG A 60 -3.25 -15.57 -7.05
CA ARG A 60 -3.72 -14.19 -7.10
C ARG A 60 -2.67 -13.29 -6.52
N LYS A 61 -2.32 -12.27 -7.29
CA LYS A 61 -1.31 -11.32 -6.89
C LYS A 61 -1.89 -10.30 -5.92
N TYR A 62 -1.17 -10.02 -4.86
CA TYR A 62 -1.53 -8.95 -3.96
C TYR A 62 -0.26 -8.22 -3.51
N PHE A 63 -0.43 -7.05 -2.91
CA PHE A 63 0.68 -6.22 -2.47
C PHE A 63 0.56 -5.95 -0.99
N VAL A 64 1.71 -5.85 -0.33
CA VAL A 64 1.81 -5.47 1.07
C VAL A 64 2.89 -4.41 1.21
N LEU A 65 2.85 -3.63 2.27
CA LEU A 65 3.96 -2.73 2.57
C LEU A 65 5.19 -3.54 2.94
N THR A 66 6.35 -3.05 2.51
CA THR A 66 7.60 -3.63 3.02
C THR A 66 7.74 -3.27 4.49
N PRO A 67 8.46 -4.09 5.29
CA PRO A 67 8.68 -3.76 6.69
C PRO A 67 9.31 -2.39 6.87
N ARG A 68 10.22 -2.02 5.98
CA ARG A 68 10.87 -0.72 6.02
C ARG A 68 9.88 0.42 5.85
N GLU A 69 8.98 0.31 4.88
CA GLU A 69 8.00 1.36 4.62
C GLU A 69 6.95 1.41 5.70
N ALA A 70 6.53 0.26 6.22
CA ALA A 70 5.58 0.21 7.32
C ALA A 70 6.14 0.90 8.55
N GLU A 71 7.41 0.68 8.83
CA GLU A 71 8.09 1.32 9.96
C GLU A 71 8.17 2.82 9.76
N HIS A 72 8.54 3.25 8.55
CA HIS A 72 8.64 4.67 8.23
C HIS A 72 7.30 5.38 8.42
N LEU A 73 6.22 4.82 7.90
CA LEU A 73 4.89 5.38 8.07
C LEU A 73 4.46 5.36 9.53
N GLY A 74 4.86 4.32 10.25
CA GLY A 74 4.54 4.19 11.66
C GLY A 74 5.19 5.27 12.51
N GLU A 75 6.39 5.68 12.17
CA GLU A 75 7.09 6.73 12.91
C GLU A 75 6.34 8.05 12.90
N HIS A 76 5.71 8.39 11.79
CA HIS A 76 4.96 9.63 11.69
C HIS A 76 3.73 9.66 12.59
N ARG A 77 3.26 8.51 13.01
CA ARG A 77 2.06 8.39 13.83
C ARG A 77 2.31 7.58 15.09
N SER A 78 3.55 7.54 15.52
CA SER A 78 3.98 6.62 16.55
C SER A 78 3.22 6.76 17.85
N ILE A 79 2.95 7.98 18.29
CA ILE A 79 2.29 8.21 19.57
C ILE A 79 0.89 7.62 19.60
N GLY A 80 0.08 7.98 18.61
CA GLY A 80 -1.27 7.46 18.52
C GLY A 80 -1.32 5.95 18.39
N ARG A 81 -0.41 5.40 17.61
CA ARG A 81 -0.36 3.96 17.39
C ARG A 81 0.01 3.21 18.66
N LYS A 82 0.94 3.73 19.42
CA LYS A 82 1.31 3.11 20.67
C LYS A 82 0.14 3.03 21.63
N PHE A 83 -0.61 4.09 21.73
CA PHE A 83 -1.78 4.09 22.60
C PHE A 83 -2.82 3.08 22.14
N GLU A 84 -3.13 3.06 20.87
CA GLU A 84 -4.08 2.12 20.32
C GLU A 84 -3.64 0.69 20.56
N TYR A 85 -2.39 0.43 20.28
CA TYR A 85 -1.85 -0.90 20.46
C TYR A 85 -1.93 -1.36 21.92
N GLN A 86 -1.54 -0.50 22.83
CA GLN A 86 -1.59 -0.81 24.24
C GLN A 86 -3.01 -0.97 24.73
N GLY A 87 -3.93 -0.23 24.16
CA GLY A 87 -5.33 -0.37 24.50
C GLY A 87 -5.91 -1.72 24.11
N LEU A 88 -5.34 -2.34 23.10
CA LEU A 88 -5.77 -3.66 22.67
C LEU A 88 -5.19 -4.78 23.51
N VAL A 89 -4.11 -4.49 24.15
CA VAL A 89 -3.44 -5.45 25.00
C VAL A 89 -3.89 -5.32 26.44
#